data_314c69d9fd3773b73506000a2240a9ea
#
_entry.id   314c69d9fd3773b73506000a2240a9ea
#
_cell.length_a   1.000
_cell.length_b   1.000
_cell.length_c   1.000
_cell.angle_alpha   90.00
_cell.angle_beta   90.00
_cell.angle_gamma   90.00
#
_symmetry.space_group_name_H-M   'P 1'
#
loop_
_entity.id
_entity.type
_entity.pdbx_description
1 polymer ?
#
loop_
_entity_poly.entity_id
_entity_poly.type
_entity_poly.pdbx_seq_one_letter_code
_entity_poly.pdbx_strand_id
1 'polypeptide(L)'
;MKTSLRILVAAASLGLSAVSLADWSNLGGNARQNSLAAVAGPDAATATWTRSDMPCLIAWSPITEGHRMFTVRQTYAWAPYEPPAADALVHCLDIRTGVTLWTFDCPFEPDDWSTVVYGARDGRVYVGRGGNGAASAARVHCLSAQTGAVLWVSNDEVRTAANEGIAFMDDGDPIFASHNEIRRIDAMTGATVWHSTRTCSVSGHCGPARDGDAIYIDETAPSGQRISRFSAVTGLRQYSSQTMPGFLNQNSPFCAPGGFVFYLRSSNEGPTVDLFYAFRDTGSGFELLWTAPTRYEPFARHGITPDGGVTLLSPLGHLQIRDQQTGVLRAESASPVLAAHGFTSSLVAVDSRGRVFHNNSNGAGDVIGDLRAFSPTLSEEWRISVMGMNQSPALAADGSLLVTGTDVLHRYWSAPCANADLDCDGAVNGRDLGILLGAWGPCAGSPCAGDINRDGTVNGSDLGVLLGAWG
;
A
#
# COMPACT_ATOMS: atom_id res chain seq x y z
N MET A 1 -55.14 30.08 -31.05
CA MET A 1 -53.76 29.98 -30.65
C MET A 1 -53.69 29.09 -29.39
N LYS A 2 -53.20 27.84 -29.55
CA LYS A 2 -53.02 26.90 -28.42
C LYS A 2 -51.51 26.83 -28.13
N THR A 3 -51.10 27.36 -27.02
CA THR A 3 -49.71 27.36 -26.56
C THR A 3 -49.46 26.06 -25.77
N SER A 4 -48.67 25.16 -26.29
CA SER A 4 -48.24 23.91 -25.62
C SER A 4 -47.05 24.19 -24.73
N LEU A 5 -47.21 24.04 -23.46
CA LEU A 5 -46.15 24.10 -22.48
C LEU A 5 -45.44 22.77 -22.42
N ARG A 6 -44.19 22.72 -22.88
CA ARG A 6 -43.31 21.53 -22.72
C ARG A 6 -42.58 21.65 -21.40
N ILE A 7 -42.91 20.75 -20.49
CA ILE A 7 -42.18 20.58 -19.23
C ILE A 7 -40.97 19.69 -19.56
N LEU A 8 -39.76 20.26 -19.43
CA LEU A 8 -38.52 19.49 -19.49
C LEU A 8 -38.30 18.90 -18.07
N VAL A 9 -38.42 17.59 -17.95
CA VAL A 9 -38.01 16.86 -16.73
C VAL A 9 -36.51 16.56 -16.89
N ALA A 10 -35.67 17.28 -16.20
CA ALA A 10 -34.26 16.96 -16.04
C ALA A 10 -34.16 15.81 -15.02
N ALA A 11 -33.86 14.62 -15.51
CA ALA A 11 -33.48 13.50 -14.65
C ALA A 11 -32.05 13.76 -14.13
N ALA A 12 -31.94 14.23 -12.89
CA ALA A 12 -30.69 14.22 -12.15
C ALA A 12 -30.39 12.77 -11.80
N SER A 13 -29.47 12.13 -12.53
CA SER A 13 -28.86 10.90 -12.12
C SER A 13 -27.97 11.21 -10.91
N LEU A 14 -28.49 10.94 -9.72
CA LEU A 14 -27.65 10.80 -8.52
C LEU A 14 -26.75 9.59 -8.76
N GLY A 15 -25.54 9.83 -9.23
CA GLY A 15 -24.48 8.86 -9.19
C GLY A 15 -24.22 8.49 -7.74
N LEU A 16 -24.79 7.39 -7.28
CA LEU A 16 -24.31 6.71 -6.09
C LEU A 16 -22.86 6.29 -6.43
N SER A 17 -21.90 7.07 -5.93
CA SER A 17 -20.53 6.59 -5.85
C SER A 17 -20.58 5.31 -5.04
N ALA A 18 -20.39 4.18 -5.70
CA ALA A 18 -20.12 2.94 -5.00
C ALA A 18 -18.95 3.25 -4.05
N VAL A 19 -19.13 3.00 -2.77
CA VAL A 19 -18.03 3.03 -1.81
C VAL A 19 -17.04 2.01 -2.33
N SER A 20 -15.95 2.49 -2.94
CA SER A 20 -14.86 1.64 -3.36
C SER A 20 -14.39 0.93 -2.10
N LEU A 21 -14.58 -0.38 -2.02
CA LEU A 21 -13.90 -1.20 -1.03
C LEU A 21 -12.42 -0.82 -1.12
N ALA A 22 -11.79 -0.59 0.01
CA ALA A 22 -10.45 -0.01 0.04
C ALA A 22 -9.47 -0.95 -0.65
N ASP A 23 -9.07 -0.58 -1.85
CA ASP A 23 -8.04 -1.26 -2.62
C ASP A 23 -6.66 -1.01 -2.01
N TRP A 24 -5.70 -1.87 -2.32
CA TRP A 24 -4.28 -1.65 -2.02
C TRP A 24 -3.70 -0.69 -3.07
N SER A 25 -4.05 0.58 -2.93
CA SER A 25 -3.95 1.58 -4.00
C SER A 25 -2.54 2.09 -4.27
N ASN A 26 -1.59 1.82 -3.37
CA ASN A 26 -0.18 2.18 -3.50
C ASN A 26 0.71 1.18 -2.74
N LEU A 27 2.02 1.39 -2.74
CA LEU A 27 2.98 0.46 -2.13
C LEU A 27 2.80 0.29 -0.61
N GLY A 28 2.26 1.28 0.10
CA GLY A 28 1.91 1.20 1.52
C GLY A 28 0.45 0.87 1.79
N GLY A 29 -0.29 0.45 0.78
CA GLY A 29 -1.68 0.02 0.84
C GLY A 29 -2.69 1.14 0.68
N ASN A 30 -2.46 2.30 1.27
CA ASN A 30 -3.39 3.43 1.28
C ASN A 30 -2.65 4.77 1.36
N ALA A 31 -3.37 5.89 1.29
CA ALA A 31 -2.77 7.22 1.33
C ALA A 31 -1.93 7.50 2.59
N ARG A 32 -2.18 6.83 3.71
CA ARG A 32 -1.41 6.97 4.94
C ARG A 32 -0.14 6.13 4.96
N GLN A 33 0.11 5.30 3.95
CA GLN A 33 1.26 4.38 3.87
C GLN A 33 1.36 3.42 5.07
N ASN A 34 0.26 3.07 5.70
CA ASN A 34 0.24 2.39 7.01
C ASN A 34 -0.13 0.90 6.93
N SER A 35 -0.13 0.34 5.73
CA SER A 35 -0.32 -1.08 5.47
C SER A 35 -1.58 -1.71 6.09
N LEU A 36 -2.58 -0.89 6.45
CA LEU A 36 -3.85 -1.36 7.00
C LEU A 36 -4.89 -1.49 5.88
N ALA A 37 -5.39 -2.70 5.69
CA ALA A 37 -6.52 -2.99 4.82
C ALA A 37 -7.86 -2.88 5.56
N ALA A 38 -8.91 -2.50 4.83
CA ALA A 38 -10.27 -2.45 5.36
C ALA A 38 -10.99 -3.82 5.35
N VAL A 39 -10.33 -4.85 4.84
CA VAL A 39 -10.88 -6.21 4.67
C VAL A 39 -10.09 -7.23 5.47
N ALA A 40 -10.72 -8.36 5.77
CA ALA A 40 -10.06 -9.49 6.38
C ALA A 40 -9.21 -10.25 5.34
N GLY A 41 -8.01 -10.68 5.72
CA GLY A 41 -7.14 -11.52 4.90
C GLY A 41 -7.45 -13.02 5.05
N PRO A 42 -6.70 -13.90 4.34
CA PRO A 42 -6.97 -15.34 4.34
C PRO A 42 -6.62 -16.01 5.67
N ASP A 43 -7.41 -17.00 6.05
CA ASP A 43 -7.24 -17.77 7.30
C ASP A 43 -6.19 -18.87 7.17
N ALA A 44 -5.82 -19.24 5.96
CA ALA A 44 -4.87 -20.34 5.68
C ALA A 44 -3.91 -19.98 4.55
N ALA A 45 -2.75 -20.62 4.56
CA ALA A 45 -1.70 -20.47 3.54
C ALA A 45 -1.98 -21.30 2.27
N THR A 46 -3.24 -21.46 1.89
CA THR A 46 -3.60 -22.21 0.69
C THR A 46 -3.67 -21.27 -0.51
N ALA A 47 -2.73 -21.41 -1.43
CA ALA A 47 -2.74 -20.65 -2.67
C ALA A 47 -3.91 -21.08 -3.56
N THR A 48 -4.72 -20.14 -4.02
CA THR A 48 -5.80 -20.41 -4.98
C THR A 48 -5.29 -20.45 -6.41
N TRP A 49 -4.21 -19.73 -6.68
CA TRP A 49 -3.41 -19.87 -7.89
C TRP A 49 -1.95 -19.48 -7.62
N THR A 50 -1.08 -20.01 -8.46
CA THR A 50 0.36 -19.70 -8.50
C THR A 50 0.77 -19.50 -9.95
N ARG A 51 1.55 -18.46 -10.23
CA ARG A 51 2.16 -18.20 -11.53
C ARG A 51 3.67 -18.28 -11.39
N SER A 52 4.32 -19.14 -12.16
CA SER A 52 5.78 -19.31 -12.24
C SER A 52 6.34 -19.13 -13.65
N ASP A 53 5.50 -18.68 -14.55
CA ASP A 53 5.83 -18.49 -15.97
C ASP A 53 6.32 -17.07 -16.29
N MET A 54 6.52 -16.25 -15.29
CA MET A 54 6.99 -14.87 -15.42
C MET A 54 8.13 -14.58 -14.43
N PRO A 55 9.27 -15.30 -14.52
CA PRO A 55 10.43 -15.02 -13.66
C PRO A 55 10.99 -13.63 -13.98
N CYS A 56 11.54 -12.96 -12.96
CA CYS A 56 12.12 -11.63 -13.13
C CYS A 56 13.25 -11.41 -12.11
N LEU A 57 14.01 -10.35 -12.28
CA LEU A 57 15.02 -9.92 -11.29
C LEU A 57 14.48 -8.85 -10.33
N ILE A 58 13.52 -8.06 -10.79
CA ILE A 58 12.90 -7.03 -9.98
C ILE A 58 11.39 -7.23 -9.99
N ALA A 59 10.83 -7.45 -8.82
CA ALA A 59 9.41 -7.48 -8.55
C ALA A 59 9.09 -6.45 -7.47
N TRP A 60 8.10 -5.62 -7.69
CA TRP A 60 7.61 -4.66 -6.69
C TRP A 60 6.34 -5.16 -6.02
N SER A 61 5.98 -4.54 -4.89
CA SER A 61 4.71 -4.80 -4.20
C SER A 61 3.55 -4.70 -5.18
N PRO A 62 2.61 -5.66 -5.16
CA PRO A 62 1.44 -5.57 -6.00
C PRO A 62 0.54 -4.42 -5.55
N ILE A 63 -0.06 -3.77 -6.52
CA ILE A 63 -1.07 -2.72 -6.32
C ILE A 63 -2.38 -3.25 -6.87
N THR A 64 -3.49 -2.92 -6.23
CA THR A 64 -4.79 -3.44 -6.63
C THR A 64 -5.82 -2.34 -6.84
N GLU A 65 -6.72 -2.58 -7.79
CA GLU A 65 -7.94 -1.83 -7.96
C GLU A 65 -9.06 -2.77 -8.44
N GLY A 66 -10.08 -2.93 -7.63
CA GLY A 66 -11.16 -3.87 -7.87
C GLY A 66 -10.64 -5.30 -7.98
N HIS A 67 -10.84 -5.92 -9.14
CA HIS A 67 -10.37 -7.29 -9.42
C HIS A 67 -9.05 -7.33 -10.19
N ARG A 68 -8.31 -6.24 -10.24
CA ARG A 68 -7.04 -6.12 -10.97
C ARG A 68 -5.88 -5.97 -10.03
N MET A 69 -4.82 -6.70 -10.34
CA MET A 69 -3.51 -6.59 -9.72
C MET A 69 -2.54 -6.05 -10.75
N PHE A 70 -1.79 -5.03 -10.37
CA PHE A 70 -0.73 -4.45 -11.18
C PHE A 70 0.62 -4.76 -10.54
N THR A 71 1.53 -5.28 -11.34
CA THR A 71 2.88 -5.63 -10.89
C THR A 71 3.90 -5.42 -12.00
N VAL A 72 5.15 -5.27 -11.63
CA VAL A 72 6.28 -5.20 -12.56
C VAL A 72 7.00 -6.51 -12.58
N ARG A 73 7.40 -6.97 -13.77
CA ARG A 73 8.20 -8.18 -13.99
C ARG A 73 9.43 -7.81 -14.84
N GLN A 74 10.41 -7.16 -14.23
CA GLN A 74 11.62 -6.71 -14.91
C GLN A 74 12.68 -7.79 -14.84
N THR A 75 13.19 -8.22 -15.99
CA THR A 75 14.13 -9.34 -16.10
C THR A 75 15.60 -8.92 -16.02
N TYR A 76 15.89 -7.62 -16.03
CA TYR A 76 17.25 -7.12 -15.87
C TYR A 76 17.35 -6.21 -14.63
N ALA A 77 18.48 -6.30 -13.94
CA ALA A 77 18.88 -5.37 -12.90
C ALA A 77 20.10 -4.63 -13.40
N TRP A 78 20.12 -3.30 -13.25
CA TRP A 78 21.29 -2.48 -13.58
C TRP A 78 21.69 -2.54 -15.05
N ALA A 79 21.23 -1.66 -15.82
CA ALA A 79 21.91 -1.49 -17.09
C ALA A 79 23.43 -1.52 -16.94
N PRO A 80 24.23 -1.77 -17.90
CA PRO A 80 24.44 -0.79 -18.92
C PRO A 80 23.42 -1.04 -20.01
N TYR A 81 22.29 -0.67 -19.81
CA TYR A 81 21.72 0.45 -20.42
C TYR A 81 21.46 0.33 -21.92
N GLU A 82 21.74 -0.79 -22.52
CA GLU A 82 21.11 -1.17 -23.76
C GLU A 82 19.97 -2.10 -23.36
N PRO A 83 18.74 -1.63 -23.36
CA PRO A 83 17.63 -2.49 -23.01
C PRO A 83 17.64 -3.66 -24.01
N PRO A 84 17.74 -4.91 -23.54
CA PRO A 84 17.18 -5.95 -24.34
C PRO A 84 15.73 -5.54 -24.56
N ALA A 85 15.30 -5.52 -25.78
CA ALA A 85 13.92 -5.19 -26.11
C ALA A 85 12.98 -5.98 -25.18
N ALA A 86 12.09 -5.30 -24.50
CA ALA A 86 10.87 -5.83 -23.91
C ALA A 86 10.84 -6.35 -22.47
N ASP A 87 11.77 -6.01 -21.57
CA ASP A 87 11.81 -6.72 -20.29
C ASP A 87 11.35 -5.94 -19.04
N ALA A 88 10.87 -4.72 -19.20
CA ALA A 88 10.36 -3.92 -18.09
C ALA A 88 8.84 -3.81 -18.12
N LEU A 89 8.17 -4.92 -18.27
CA LEU A 89 6.72 -4.96 -18.48
C LEU A 89 5.96 -4.74 -17.17
N VAL A 90 4.99 -3.86 -17.25
CA VAL A 90 3.89 -3.80 -16.30
C VAL A 90 2.85 -4.83 -16.72
N HIS A 91 2.45 -5.66 -15.78
CA HIS A 91 1.41 -6.66 -15.98
C HIS A 91 0.19 -6.29 -15.17
N CYS A 92 -0.97 -6.33 -15.83
CA CYS A 92 -2.26 -6.35 -15.15
C CYS A 92 -2.80 -7.78 -15.17
N LEU A 93 -3.08 -8.32 -14.00
CA LEU A 93 -3.66 -9.64 -13.84
C LEU A 93 -5.06 -9.55 -13.23
N ASP A 94 -5.95 -10.45 -13.64
CA ASP A 94 -7.19 -10.68 -12.90
C ASP A 94 -6.86 -11.39 -11.58
N ILE A 95 -7.21 -10.79 -10.45
CA ILE A 95 -6.88 -11.30 -9.10
C ILE A 95 -7.47 -12.70 -8.88
N ARG A 96 -8.66 -12.97 -9.38
CA ARG A 96 -9.38 -14.23 -9.12
C ARG A 96 -8.79 -15.42 -9.87
N THR A 97 -8.26 -15.17 -11.08
CA THR A 97 -7.80 -16.22 -11.99
C THR A 97 -6.30 -16.26 -12.22
N GLY A 98 -5.59 -15.17 -11.90
CA GLY A 98 -4.17 -15.00 -12.21
C GLY A 98 -3.89 -14.77 -13.70
N VAL A 99 -4.90 -14.66 -14.55
CA VAL A 99 -4.73 -14.44 -16.00
C VAL A 99 -4.26 -13.03 -16.27
N THR A 100 -3.26 -12.88 -17.12
CA THR A 100 -2.81 -11.56 -17.60
C THR A 100 -3.88 -10.96 -18.52
N LEU A 101 -4.37 -9.78 -18.15
CA LEU A 101 -5.39 -9.03 -18.90
C LEU A 101 -4.76 -8.14 -19.96
N TRP A 102 -3.67 -7.47 -19.61
CA TRP A 102 -2.88 -6.62 -20.50
C TRP A 102 -1.46 -6.44 -19.93
N THR A 103 -0.57 -5.98 -20.79
CA THR A 103 0.80 -5.59 -20.44
C THR A 103 1.10 -4.21 -20.99
N PHE A 104 2.04 -3.50 -20.37
CA PHE A 104 2.53 -2.22 -20.84
C PHE A 104 4.05 -2.17 -20.71
N ASP A 105 4.72 -1.84 -21.80
CA ASP A 105 6.15 -1.58 -21.83
C ASP A 105 6.39 -0.11 -21.54
N CYS A 106 6.93 0.20 -20.36
CA CYS A 106 7.22 1.57 -19.98
C CYS A 106 8.48 2.03 -20.72
N PRO A 107 8.40 3.14 -21.52
CA PRO A 107 9.54 3.63 -22.28
C PRO A 107 10.77 3.81 -21.38
N PHE A 108 11.90 3.32 -21.86
CA PHE A 108 13.19 3.43 -21.19
C PHE A 108 13.87 4.74 -21.57
N GLU A 109 14.47 5.40 -20.61
CA GLU A 109 15.35 6.54 -20.83
C GLU A 109 16.72 6.26 -20.20
N PRO A 110 17.80 6.86 -20.71
CA PRO A 110 19.14 6.72 -20.12
C PRO A 110 19.14 7.07 -18.64
N ASP A 111 19.88 6.30 -17.85
CA ASP A 111 19.99 6.43 -16.39
C ASP A 111 18.76 5.96 -15.58
N ASP A 112 17.75 5.41 -16.21
CA ASP A 112 16.64 4.75 -15.54
C ASP A 112 17.08 3.44 -14.89
N TRP A 113 16.51 3.14 -13.73
CA TRP A 113 16.83 1.91 -13.02
C TRP A 113 15.74 0.86 -13.13
N SER A 114 14.51 1.20 -12.81
CA SER A 114 13.42 0.24 -12.87
C SER A 114 12.10 0.87 -13.27
N THR A 115 11.25 0.05 -13.90
CA THR A 115 9.84 0.37 -14.02
C THR A 115 9.16 0.26 -12.66
N VAL A 116 8.26 1.18 -12.35
CA VAL A 116 7.50 1.21 -11.11
C VAL A 116 6.03 1.45 -11.42
N VAL A 117 5.15 0.68 -10.78
CA VAL A 117 3.74 1.04 -10.63
C VAL A 117 3.62 1.78 -9.31
N TYR A 118 3.37 3.08 -9.38
CA TYR A 118 3.31 3.93 -8.19
C TYR A 118 2.02 3.80 -7.41
N GLY A 119 0.91 3.58 -8.13
CA GLY A 119 -0.41 3.44 -7.55
C GLY A 119 -1.50 3.26 -8.59
N ALA A 120 -2.69 2.89 -8.10
CA ALA A 120 -3.90 2.79 -8.93
C ALA A 120 -5.10 3.35 -8.17
N ARG A 121 -5.95 4.11 -8.88
CA ARG A 121 -7.19 4.66 -8.33
C ARG A 121 -8.11 5.19 -9.42
N ASP A 122 -9.40 5.00 -9.22
CA ASP A 122 -10.47 5.54 -10.09
C ASP A 122 -10.30 5.19 -11.57
N GLY A 123 -9.95 3.91 -11.83
CA GLY A 123 -9.75 3.38 -13.17
C GLY A 123 -8.44 3.80 -13.85
N ARG A 124 -7.48 4.34 -13.08
CA ARG A 124 -6.17 4.80 -13.55
C ARG A 124 -5.04 4.09 -12.84
N VAL A 125 -3.99 3.79 -13.59
CA VAL A 125 -2.72 3.24 -13.07
C VAL A 125 -1.60 4.19 -13.44
N TYR A 126 -0.79 4.53 -12.46
CA TYR A 126 0.33 5.46 -12.61
C TYR A 126 1.63 4.68 -12.67
N VAL A 127 2.32 4.80 -13.80
CA VAL A 127 3.53 4.04 -14.11
C VAL A 127 4.64 4.99 -14.55
N GLY A 128 5.85 4.68 -14.21
CA GLY A 128 7.02 5.42 -14.65
C GLY A 128 8.30 4.66 -14.40
N ARG A 129 9.40 5.37 -14.52
CA ARG A 129 10.73 4.85 -14.24
C ARG A 129 11.27 5.48 -12.97
N GLY A 130 11.78 4.68 -12.07
CA GLY A 130 12.45 5.10 -10.87
C GLY A 130 13.96 5.01 -11.03
N GLY A 131 14.68 6.00 -10.52
CA GLY A 131 16.14 5.99 -10.45
C GLY A 131 16.65 5.44 -9.13
N ASN A 132 17.88 4.97 -9.14
CA ASN A 132 18.61 4.68 -7.91
C ASN A 132 19.42 5.92 -7.54
N GLY A 133 18.81 6.85 -6.84
CA GLY A 133 19.41 8.12 -6.46
C GLY A 133 18.74 9.34 -7.08
N ALA A 134 19.31 10.50 -6.85
CA ALA A 134 18.71 11.79 -7.14
C ALA A 134 18.57 12.15 -8.64
N ALA A 135 19.04 11.31 -9.55
CA ALA A 135 19.32 11.74 -10.91
C ALA A 135 18.25 11.40 -11.94
N SER A 136 17.45 10.37 -11.73
CA SER A 136 16.50 9.95 -12.75
C SER A 136 15.28 10.85 -12.78
N ALA A 137 15.06 11.47 -13.93
CA ALA A 137 13.85 12.21 -14.22
C ALA A 137 13.14 11.48 -15.35
N ALA A 138 11.94 11.02 -15.09
CA ALA A 138 11.12 10.33 -16.06
C ALA A 138 9.71 10.88 -16.07
N ARG A 139 9.01 10.70 -17.16
CA ARG A 139 7.60 11.06 -17.25
C ARG A 139 6.73 9.98 -16.62
N VAL A 140 5.71 10.42 -15.93
CA VAL A 140 4.66 9.52 -15.44
C VAL A 140 3.68 9.23 -16.56
N HIS A 141 3.39 7.97 -16.77
CA HIS A 141 2.36 7.49 -17.67
C HIS A 141 1.11 7.13 -16.85
N CYS A 142 -0.02 7.70 -17.20
CA CYS A 142 -1.31 7.28 -16.66
C CYS A 142 -1.95 6.33 -17.65
N LEU A 143 -2.25 5.13 -17.20
CA LEU A 143 -2.88 4.09 -18.01
C LEU A 143 -4.31 3.86 -17.57
N SER A 144 -5.14 3.44 -18.48
CA SER A 144 -6.44 2.86 -18.14
C SER A 144 -6.24 1.55 -17.39
N ALA A 145 -6.73 1.45 -16.16
CA ALA A 145 -6.70 0.22 -15.39
C ALA A 145 -7.40 -0.94 -16.11
N GLN A 146 -8.39 -0.64 -16.93
CA GLN A 146 -9.16 -1.65 -17.66
C GLN A 146 -8.41 -2.22 -18.86
N THR A 147 -7.70 -1.38 -19.63
CA THR A 147 -7.17 -1.75 -20.96
C THR A 147 -5.67 -1.62 -21.10
N GLY A 148 -4.98 -0.97 -20.17
CA GLY A 148 -3.56 -0.63 -20.29
C GLY A 148 -3.25 0.49 -21.29
N ALA A 149 -4.26 1.07 -21.93
CA ALA A 149 -4.06 2.17 -22.87
C ALA A 149 -3.57 3.43 -22.15
N VAL A 150 -2.60 4.13 -22.72
CA VAL A 150 -2.12 5.41 -22.20
C VAL A 150 -3.23 6.45 -22.30
N LEU A 151 -3.63 7.00 -21.17
CA LEU A 151 -4.60 8.11 -21.08
C LEU A 151 -3.90 9.44 -21.24
N TRP A 152 -2.76 9.60 -20.60
CA TRP A 152 -1.88 10.75 -20.73
C TRP A 152 -0.45 10.41 -20.26
N VAL A 153 0.49 11.25 -20.64
CA VAL A 153 1.86 11.28 -20.14
C VAL A 153 2.06 12.63 -19.47
N SER A 154 2.71 12.68 -18.30
CA SER A 154 2.87 13.94 -17.57
C SER A 154 3.58 15.02 -18.41
N ASN A 155 3.15 16.26 -18.26
CA ASN A 155 3.74 17.37 -19.00
C ASN A 155 5.19 17.63 -18.57
N ASP A 156 5.45 17.42 -17.27
CA ASP A 156 6.76 17.59 -16.67
C ASP A 156 7.38 16.23 -16.37
N GLU A 157 8.71 16.19 -16.34
CA GLU A 157 9.44 15.08 -15.74
C GLU A 157 9.21 15.08 -14.23
N VAL A 158 8.97 13.88 -13.68
CA VAL A 158 8.81 13.66 -12.25
C VAL A 158 10.00 12.85 -11.78
N ARG A 159 10.80 13.44 -10.93
CA ARG A 159 11.94 12.73 -10.35
C ARG A 159 11.45 11.84 -9.22
N THR A 160 11.36 10.56 -9.50
CA THR A 160 10.98 9.57 -8.50
C THR A 160 12.16 8.65 -8.26
N ALA A 161 12.33 8.19 -7.03
CA ALA A 161 13.20 7.07 -6.77
C ALA A 161 12.42 5.76 -6.93
N ALA A 162 13.14 4.68 -7.15
CA ALA A 162 12.56 3.36 -7.14
C ALA A 162 11.93 3.06 -5.76
N ASN A 163 10.86 2.31 -5.74
CA ASN A 163 10.12 1.91 -4.55
C ASN A 163 9.37 3.03 -3.81
N GLU A 164 9.22 4.18 -4.41
CA GLU A 164 8.42 5.23 -3.82
C GLU A 164 6.95 5.02 -4.15
N GLY A 165 6.12 5.07 -3.12
CA GLY A 165 4.69 5.11 -3.29
C GLY A 165 4.23 6.53 -3.57
N ILE A 166 2.98 6.64 -3.97
CA ILE A 166 2.27 7.91 -4.07
C ILE A 166 1.17 7.98 -3.01
N ALA A 167 0.79 9.19 -2.63
CA ALA A 167 -0.45 9.40 -1.91
C ALA A 167 -1.50 9.95 -2.87
N PHE A 168 -2.75 9.60 -2.67
CA PHE A 168 -3.85 10.16 -3.44
C PHE A 168 -4.58 11.23 -2.66
N MET A 169 -4.95 12.29 -3.33
CA MET A 169 -5.94 13.27 -2.87
C MET A 169 -7.35 12.66 -2.93
N ASP A 170 -8.31 13.28 -2.26
CA ASP A 170 -9.69 12.79 -2.27
C ASP A 170 -10.35 12.92 -3.65
N ASP A 171 -9.92 13.87 -4.46
CA ASP A 171 -10.32 14.05 -5.86
C ASP A 171 -9.61 13.11 -6.85
N GLY A 172 -8.71 12.26 -6.37
CA GLY A 172 -7.99 11.27 -7.17
C GLY A 172 -6.62 11.72 -7.66
N ASP A 173 -6.23 12.98 -7.47
CA ASP A 173 -4.91 13.46 -7.88
C ASP A 173 -3.79 12.74 -7.14
N PRO A 174 -2.78 12.22 -7.83
CA PRO A 174 -1.61 11.62 -7.21
C PRO A 174 -0.61 12.68 -6.73
N ILE A 175 -0.01 12.43 -5.57
CA ILE A 175 1.11 13.19 -5.03
C ILE A 175 2.35 12.33 -5.09
N PHE A 176 3.35 12.78 -5.81
CA PHE A 176 4.67 12.16 -5.93
C PHE A 176 5.66 12.87 -5.04
N ALA A 177 6.64 12.14 -4.56
CA ALA A 177 7.81 12.73 -3.91
C ALA A 177 9.09 12.12 -4.45
N SER A 178 10.13 12.95 -4.49
CA SER A 178 11.47 12.57 -4.89
C SER A 178 12.50 13.19 -3.94
N HIS A 179 13.78 13.04 -4.23
CA HIS A 179 14.86 13.59 -3.41
C HIS A 179 14.78 15.11 -3.23
N ASN A 180 14.32 15.83 -4.22
CA ASN A 180 14.40 17.29 -4.25
C ASN A 180 13.05 17.97 -4.48
N GLU A 181 12.00 17.22 -4.70
CA GLU A 181 10.66 17.77 -4.91
C GLU A 181 9.54 16.90 -4.35
N ILE A 182 8.42 17.55 -4.14
CA ILE A 182 7.11 16.95 -3.95
C ILE A 182 6.15 17.61 -4.92
N ARG A 183 5.29 16.83 -5.61
CA ARG A 183 4.48 17.30 -6.73
C ARG A 183 3.10 16.66 -6.72
N ARG A 184 2.08 17.47 -6.88
CA ARG A 184 0.72 17.03 -7.18
C ARG A 184 0.45 17.15 -8.68
N ILE A 185 -0.11 16.11 -9.26
CA ILE A 185 -0.46 16.04 -10.68
C ILE A 185 -1.98 15.90 -10.78
N ASP A 186 -2.59 16.63 -11.70
CA ASP A 186 -4.00 16.49 -12.05
C ASP A 186 -4.23 15.10 -12.66
N ALA A 187 -5.11 14.33 -12.06
CA ALA A 187 -5.39 12.94 -12.43
C ALA A 187 -6.00 12.81 -13.83
N MET A 188 -6.63 13.84 -14.35
CA MET A 188 -7.33 13.83 -15.66
C MET A 188 -6.42 14.23 -16.81
N THR A 189 -5.45 15.11 -16.56
CA THR A 189 -4.68 15.77 -17.62
C THR A 189 -3.18 15.50 -17.59
N GLY A 190 -2.64 15.05 -16.45
CA GLY A 190 -1.20 14.90 -16.26
C GLY A 190 -0.45 16.23 -16.05
N ALA A 191 -1.18 17.32 -15.85
CA ALA A 191 -0.58 18.63 -15.60
C ALA A 191 -0.18 18.76 -14.11
N THR A 192 0.93 19.45 -13.86
CA THR A 192 1.33 19.81 -12.49
C THR A 192 0.34 20.82 -11.91
N VAL A 193 -0.30 20.45 -10.79
CA VAL A 193 -1.16 21.35 -10.00
C VAL A 193 -0.30 22.26 -9.15
N TRP A 194 0.65 21.68 -8.43
CA TRP A 194 1.69 22.38 -7.70
C TRP A 194 2.94 21.52 -7.54
N HIS A 195 4.07 22.13 -7.30
CA HIS A 195 5.30 21.46 -6.86
C HIS A 195 6.01 22.28 -5.79
N SER A 196 6.76 21.61 -4.94
CA SER A 196 7.54 22.22 -3.88
C SER A 196 8.88 21.52 -3.75
N THR A 197 9.89 22.28 -3.36
CA THR A 197 11.20 21.72 -3.09
C THR A 197 11.24 21.00 -1.75
N ARG A 198 11.97 19.90 -1.71
CA ARG A 198 12.34 19.21 -0.48
C ARG A 198 13.81 18.86 -0.52
N THR A 199 14.37 18.48 0.62
CA THR A 199 15.75 18.04 0.72
C THR A 199 15.79 16.60 1.24
N CYS A 200 16.34 15.70 0.43
CA CYS A 200 16.63 14.34 0.86
C CYS A 200 18.00 13.95 0.29
N SER A 201 18.90 13.43 1.12
CA SER A 201 20.26 13.08 0.70
C SER A 201 20.43 11.63 0.33
N VAL A 202 19.38 10.81 0.44
CA VAL A 202 19.49 9.36 0.29
C VAL A 202 18.54 8.86 -0.78
N SER A 203 19.04 7.96 -1.60
CA SER A 203 18.25 7.21 -2.56
C SER A 203 17.39 6.17 -1.84
N GLY A 204 16.15 6.05 -2.19
CA GLY A 204 15.25 5.04 -1.66
C GLY A 204 13.90 5.63 -1.30
N HIS A 205 13.25 5.13 -0.30
CA HIS A 205 11.88 5.37 0.03
C HIS A 205 11.60 6.79 0.52
N CYS A 206 10.94 7.57 -0.28
CA CYS A 206 10.50 8.93 0.04
C CYS A 206 9.00 9.12 -0.16
N GLY A 207 8.24 8.03 -0.13
CA GLY A 207 6.81 8.07 -0.38
C GLY A 207 6.09 8.98 0.61
N PRO A 208 5.19 9.87 0.13
CA PRO A 208 4.45 10.76 0.99
C PRO A 208 3.36 9.97 1.72
N ALA A 209 3.20 10.19 3.02
CA ALA A 209 2.02 9.76 3.76
C ALA A 209 1.06 10.92 3.91
N ARG A 210 -0.23 10.68 3.68
CA ARG A 210 -1.25 11.74 3.70
C ARG A 210 -2.38 11.43 4.68
N ASP A 211 -2.75 12.41 5.50
CA ASP A 211 -3.98 12.40 6.30
C ASP A 211 -4.69 13.74 6.17
N GLY A 212 -5.85 13.77 5.50
CA GLY A 212 -6.55 15.01 5.19
C GLY A 212 -5.71 16.00 4.36
N ASP A 213 -5.51 17.22 4.82
CA ASP A 213 -4.64 18.23 4.18
C ASP A 213 -3.15 18.05 4.55
N ALA A 214 -2.81 17.15 5.44
CA ALA A 214 -1.43 16.96 5.84
C ALA A 214 -0.72 15.93 4.95
N ILE A 215 0.43 16.31 4.40
CA ILE A 215 1.40 15.40 3.81
C ILE A 215 2.61 15.36 4.72
N TYR A 216 3.00 14.17 5.11
CA TYR A 216 4.19 13.92 5.92
C TYR A 216 5.26 13.28 5.07
N ILE A 217 6.45 13.86 5.11
CA ILE A 217 7.60 13.39 4.37
C ILE A 217 8.87 13.62 5.18
N ASP A 218 9.85 12.74 5.04
CA ASP A 218 11.16 12.94 5.65
C ASP A 218 12.01 13.92 4.83
N GLU A 219 12.86 14.65 5.51
CA GLU A 219 13.83 15.56 4.92
C GLU A 219 15.17 15.47 5.66
N THR A 220 16.25 15.62 4.90
CA THR A 220 17.59 15.76 5.47
C THR A 220 17.75 17.14 6.11
N ALA A 221 18.29 17.16 7.31
CA ALA A 221 18.71 18.35 8.03
C ALA A 221 20.24 18.32 8.26
N PRO A 222 20.89 19.42 8.62
CA PRO A 222 22.35 19.47 8.77
C PRO A 222 22.94 18.44 9.76
N SER A 223 22.15 17.99 10.74
CA SER A 223 22.57 17.05 11.77
C SER A 223 21.73 15.77 11.82
N GLY A 224 20.98 15.46 10.76
CA GLY A 224 20.17 14.23 10.71
C GLY A 224 18.95 14.34 9.80
N GLN A 225 17.87 13.73 10.20
CA GLN A 225 16.59 13.67 9.49
C GLN A 225 15.50 14.39 10.29
N ARG A 226 14.48 14.86 9.62
CA ARG A 226 13.25 15.41 10.24
C ARG A 226 12.04 15.01 9.43
N ILE A 227 10.89 15.00 10.07
CA ILE A 227 9.60 14.92 9.36
C ILE A 227 9.11 16.33 9.10
N SER A 228 8.71 16.59 7.88
CA SER A 228 8.10 17.86 7.49
C SER A 228 6.65 17.65 7.08
N ARG A 229 5.80 18.61 7.48
CA ARG A 229 4.41 18.67 7.06
C ARG A 229 4.27 19.68 5.95
N PHE A 230 3.64 19.23 4.87
CA PHE A 230 3.23 20.07 3.75
C PHE A 230 1.70 20.10 3.66
N SER A 231 1.14 21.19 3.13
CA SER A 231 -0.28 21.23 2.77
C SER A 231 -0.48 20.46 1.47
N ALA A 232 -1.40 19.51 1.46
CA ALA A 232 -1.77 18.75 0.27
C ALA A 232 -2.50 19.62 -0.77
N VAL A 233 -3.16 20.70 -0.31
CA VAL A 233 -3.88 21.64 -1.18
C VAL A 233 -2.92 22.57 -1.90
N THR A 234 -1.95 23.14 -1.18
CA THR A 234 -1.07 24.21 -1.70
C THR A 234 0.36 23.79 -1.99
N GLY A 235 0.79 22.62 -1.51
CA GLY A 235 2.18 22.15 -1.58
C GLY A 235 3.14 22.88 -0.63
N LEU A 236 2.69 23.87 0.13
CA LEU A 236 3.58 24.67 0.99
C LEU A 236 4.00 23.88 2.23
N ARG A 237 5.32 23.90 2.51
CA ARG A 237 5.84 23.42 3.80
C ARG A 237 5.31 24.31 4.92
N GLN A 238 4.76 23.69 5.95
CA GLN A 238 4.16 24.40 7.08
C GLN A 238 5.11 24.42 8.28
N TYR A 239 5.62 23.27 8.69
CA TYR A 239 6.58 23.11 9.77
C TYR A 239 7.26 21.74 9.71
N SER A 240 8.24 21.55 10.58
CA SER A 240 9.01 20.31 10.67
C SER A 240 9.16 19.87 12.12
N SER A 241 9.41 18.60 12.32
CA SER A 241 9.75 18.04 13.63
C SER A 241 11.16 18.52 14.08
N GLN A 242 11.48 18.21 15.32
CA GLN A 242 12.88 18.24 15.75
C GLN A 242 13.73 17.35 14.86
N THR A 243 15.02 17.65 14.77
CA THR A 243 15.98 16.83 14.03
C THR A 243 16.25 15.53 14.81
N MET A 244 16.16 14.42 14.11
CA MET A 244 16.53 13.10 14.60
C MET A 244 17.96 12.81 14.13
N PRO A 245 18.92 12.54 15.01
CA PRO A 245 20.30 12.25 14.62
C PRO A 245 20.42 11.02 13.73
N GLY A 246 21.31 11.04 12.72
CA GLY A 246 21.52 9.96 11.76
C GLY A 246 21.18 10.36 10.32
N PHE A 247 21.87 9.82 9.36
CA PHE A 247 21.86 10.34 8.00
C PHE A 247 21.34 9.37 6.95
N LEU A 248 21.34 8.08 7.22
CA LEU A 248 20.90 7.12 6.23
C LEU A 248 19.51 6.62 6.57
N ASN A 249 18.56 6.89 5.69
CA ASN A 249 17.24 6.33 5.80
C ASN A 249 16.72 5.94 4.42
N GLN A 250 16.21 4.71 4.35
CA GLN A 250 15.57 4.16 3.17
C GLN A 250 14.12 3.78 3.48
N ASN A 251 13.50 4.46 4.46
CA ASN A 251 12.13 4.24 4.87
C ASN A 251 11.35 5.54 4.82
N SER A 252 10.11 5.46 4.38
CA SER A 252 9.18 6.58 4.37
C SER A 252 8.45 6.70 5.70
N PRO A 253 8.03 7.90 6.09
CA PRO A 253 7.07 8.04 7.18
C PRO A 253 5.72 7.43 6.79
N PHE A 254 4.98 7.01 7.79
CA PHE A 254 3.59 6.62 7.65
C PHE A 254 2.76 7.24 8.78
N CYS A 255 1.45 7.28 8.62
CA CYS A 255 0.60 7.96 9.59
C CYS A 255 -0.67 7.19 9.92
N ALA A 256 -1.29 7.58 11.03
CA ALA A 256 -2.60 7.10 11.45
C ALA A 256 -3.55 8.28 11.72
N PRO A 257 -4.87 8.04 11.74
CA PRO A 257 -5.84 9.07 12.07
C PRO A 257 -5.54 9.73 13.43
N GLY A 258 -5.83 11.02 13.54
CA GLY A 258 -5.58 11.79 14.76
C GLY A 258 -4.21 12.44 14.83
N GLY A 259 -3.52 12.54 13.69
CA GLY A 259 -2.23 13.22 13.58
C GLY A 259 -1.04 12.39 14.05
N PHE A 260 -1.18 11.09 14.20
CA PHE A 260 -0.03 10.22 14.53
C PHE A 260 0.84 10.02 13.31
N VAL A 261 2.16 10.24 13.49
CA VAL A 261 3.16 10.08 12.43
C VAL A 261 4.31 9.25 12.97
N PHE A 262 4.70 8.24 12.21
CA PHE A 262 5.71 7.27 12.60
C PHE A 262 6.87 7.25 11.62
N TYR A 263 8.07 7.03 12.13
CA TYR A 263 9.27 7.03 11.35
C TYR A 263 10.38 6.15 11.94
N LEU A 264 10.97 5.33 11.10
CA LEU A 264 12.13 4.52 11.45
C LEU A 264 13.41 5.20 10.98
N ARG A 265 14.28 5.53 11.90
CA ARG A 265 15.58 6.17 11.62
C ARG A 265 16.73 5.19 11.76
N SER A 266 17.63 5.21 10.80
CA SER A 266 18.89 4.47 10.84
C SER A 266 19.96 5.24 11.61
N SER A 267 20.78 4.49 12.32
CA SER A 267 21.96 5.00 13.04
C SER A 267 23.29 4.83 12.30
N ASN A 268 23.30 4.65 11.04
CA ASN A 268 24.41 4.14 10.18
C ASN A 268 25.84 4.70 10.46
N GLU A 269 26.03 5.51 11.48
CA GLU A 269 27.30 6.13 11.87
C GLU A 269 27.84 5.63 13.22
N GLY A 270 27.67 4.35 13.51
CA GLY A 270 28.30 3.76 14.72
C GLY A 270 27.32 3.02 15.65
N PRO A 271 27.70 2.75 16.90
CA PRO A 271 26.95 1.89 17.80
C PRO A 271 25.68 2.52 18.40
N THR A 272 25.19 3.58 17.82
CA THR A 272 23.91 4.18 18.22
C THR A 272 22.78 3.25 17.83
N VAL A 273 21.87 3.02 18.76
CA VAL A 273 20.70 2.18 18.56
C VAL A 273 19.78 2.83 17.52
N ASP A 274 19.35 2.05 16.55
CA ASP A 274 18.29 2.48 15.64
C ASP A 274 17.04 2.77 16.46
N LEU A 275 16.32 3.82 16.07
CA LEU A 275 15.16 4.28 16.83
C LEU A 275 13.94 4.40 15.92
N PHE A 276 12.85 3.88 16.42
CA PHE A 276 11.51 4.15 15.91
C PHE A 276 10.94 5.35 16.66
N TYR A 277 10.43 6.31 15.94
CA TYR A 277 9.87 7.55 16.46
C TYR A 277 8.36 7.59 16.24
N ALA A 278 7.63 8.02 17.25
CA ALA A 278 6.22 8.36 17.15
C ALA A 278 6.01 9.83 17.50
N PHE A 279 5.40 10.55 16.59
CA PHE A 279 5.05 11.95 16.74
C PHE A 279 3.54 12.13 16.70
N ARG A 280 3.10 13.24 17.25
CA ARG A 280 1.77 13.79 17.03
C ARG A 280 1.87 15.13 16.33
N ASP A 281 1.19 15.26 15.21
CA ASP A 281 0.93 16.54 14.57
C ASP A 281 -0.15 17.29 15.35
N THR A 282 0.20 18.43 15.90
CA THR A 282 -0.70 19.27 16.70
C THR A 282 -1.44 20.34 15.87
N GLY A 283 -1.20 20.35 14.55
CA GLY A 283 -1.69 21.41 13.65
C GLY A 283 -0.83 22.66 13.61
N SER A 284 0.16 22.78 14.51
CA SER A 284 1.11 23.89 14.58
C SER A 284 2.57 23.45 14.78
N GLY A 285 2.80 22.17 14.91
CA GLY A 285 4.11 21.56 15.14
C GLY A 285 3.99 20.07 15.41
N PHE A 286 5.12 19.42 15.68
CA PHE A 286 5.19 18.02 16.05
C PHE A 286 5.55 17.88 17.54
N GLU A 287 4.76 17.09 18.25
CA GLU A 287 5.07 16.60 19.59
C GLU A 287 5.70 15.21 19.47
N LEU A 288 6.88 15.00 20.05
CA LEU A 288 7.45 13.66 20.19
C LEU A 288 6.72 12.93 21.33
N LEU A 289 5.99 11.87 21.00
CA LEU A 289 5.26 11.07 21.97
C LEU A 289 6.17 10.07 22.66
N TRP A 290 6.88 9.27 21.88
CA TRP A 290 7.79 8.26 22.38
C TRP A 290 8.82 7.84 21.33
N THR A 291 9.85 7.15 21.78
CA THR A 291 10.81 6.43 20.94
C THR A 291 10.96 5.01 21.45
N ALA A 292 11.31 4.09 20.56
CA ALA A 292 11.64 2.72 20.93
C ALA A 292 12.90 2.26 20.19
N PRO A 293 13.81 1.54 20.86
CA PRO A 293 14.88 0.84 20.18
C PRO A 293 14.29 -0.16 19.18
N THR A 294 14.87 -0.21 18.00
CA THR A 294 14.42 -1.08 16.94
C THR A 294 15.61 -1.61 16.16
N ARG A 295 15.40 -2.59 15.33
CA ARG A 295 16.34 -2.99 14.31
C ARG A 295 16.02 -2.21 13.03
N TYR A 296 17.02 -1.52 12.49
CA TYR A 296 16.88 -0.89 11.19
C TYR A 296 16.96 -1.94 10.09
N GLU A 297 15.98 -1.90 9.21
CA GLU A 297 15.97 -2.66 7.98
C GLU A 297 15.66 -1.69 6.84
N PRO A 298 16.49 -1.65 5.78
CA PRO A 298 16.20 -0.83 4.62
C PRO A 298 14.93 -1.33 3.96
N PHE A 299 14.15 -0.41 3.41
CA PHE A 299 12.90 -0.72 2.68
C PHE A 299 11.82 -1.39 3.53
N ALA A 300 11.88 -1.29 4.85
CA ALA A 300 10.88 -1.85 5.74
C ALA A 300 9.51 -1.16 5.55
N ARG A 301 8.46 -1.95 5.66
CA ARG A 301 7.08 -1.48 5.74
C ARG A 301 6.50 -1.86 7.09
N HIS A 302 5.94 -0.88 7.75
CA HIS A 302 5.27 -1.05 9.03
C HIS A 302 3.77 -0.84 8.86
N GLY A 303 2.99 -1.31 9.81
CA GLY A 303 1.53 -1.25 9.75
C GLY A 303 0.91 -0.67 11.01
N ILE A 304 -0.34 -0.27 10.88
CA ILE A 304 -1.21 0.11 12.00
C ILE A 304 -2.25 -0.98 12.18
N THR A 305 -2.57 -1.32 13.42
CA THR A 305 -3.70 -2.21 13.71
C THR A 305 -4.98 -1.42 13.91
N PRO A 306 -6.17 -2.01 13.67
CA PRO A 306 -7.46 -1.30 13.79
C PRO A 306 -7.72 -0.74 15.18
N ASP A 307 -7.13 -1.33 16.22
CA ASP A 307 -7.25 -0.95 17.62
C ASP A 307 -6.20 0.09 18.07
N GLY A 308 -5.46 0.67 17.12
CA GLY A 308 -4.46 1.70 17.41
C GLY A 308 -3.11 1.14 17.89
N GLY A 309 -2.75 -0.04 17.47
CA GLY A 309 -1.40 -0.55 17.56
C GLY A 309 -0.53 -0.11 16.39
N VAL A 310 0.78 -0.10 16.55
CA VAL A 310 1.77 0.11 15.49
C VAL A 310 2.79 -1.02 15.50
N THR A 311 3.08 -1.56 14.31
CA THR A 311 4.05 -2.65 14.16
C THR A 311 5.46 -2.10 14.02
N LEU A 312 6.43 -2.73 14.66
CA LEU A 312 7.86 -2.48 14.48
C LEU A 312 8.66 -3.74 14.84
N LEU A 313 9.97 -3.70 14.63
CA LEU A 313 10.86 -4.77 15.07
C LEU A 313 11.54 -4.38 16.37
N SER A 314 11.74 -5.37 17.26
CA SER A 314 12.69 -5.21 18.37
C SER A 314 14.14 -5.20 17.84
N PRO A 315 15.12 -4.77 18.61
CA PRO A 315 16.54 -4.87 18.24
C PRO A 315 16.99 -6.29 17.89
N LEU A 316 16.31 -7.29 18.42
CA LEU A 316 16.58 -8.71 18.16
C LEU A 316 15.80 -9.28 16.96
N GLY A 317 15.00 -8.44 16.28
CA GLY A 317 14.23 -8.83 15.11
C GLY A 317 12.90 -9.53 15.40
N HIS A 318 12.39 -9.43 16.63
CA HIS A 318 11.02 -9.86 16.92
C HIS A 318 10.02 -8.81 16.41
N LEU A 319 8.92 -9.27 15.83
CA LEU A 319 7.82 -8.40 15.48
C LEU A 319 7.10 -7.97 16.77
N GLN A 320 6.86 -6.68 16.90
CA GLN A 320 6.17 -6.08 18.04
C GLN A 320 4.94 -5.30 17.56
N ILE A 321 3.92 -5.26 18.41
CA ILE A 321 2.82 -4.29 18.33
C ILE A 321 2.91 -3.41 19.58
N ARG A 322 3.02 -2.10 19.38
CA ARG A 322 3.03 -1.11 20.45
C ARG A 322 1.84 -0.19 20.35
N ASP A 323 1.42 0.33 21.49
CA ASP A 323 0.37 1.36 21.52
C ASP A 323 0.84 2.62 20.80
N GLN A 324 0.06 3.10 19.84
CA GLN A 324 0.44 4.25 19.00
C GLN A 324 0.65 5.54 19.79
N GLN A 325 -0.06 5.73 20.90
CA GLN A 325 0.01 6.95 21.71
C GLN A 325 1.08 6.89 22.79
N THR A 326 1.25 5.73 23.45
CA THR A 326 2.10 5.60 24.63
C THR A 326 3.40 4.84 24.40
N GLY A 327 3.51 4.10 23.28
CA GLY A 327 4.65 3.24 22.98
C GLY A 327 4.71 1.95 23.84
N VAL A 328 3.72 1.71 24.69
CA VAL A 328 3.67 0.51 25.53
C VAL A 328 3.59 -0.74 24.65
N LEU A 329 4.43 -1.72 24.91
CA LEU A 329 4.42 -3.00 24.22
C LEU A 329 3.11 -3.74 24.52
N ARG A 330 2.35 -4.08 23.47
CA ARG A 330 1.09 -4.84 23.56
C ARG A 330 1.29 -6.31 23.24
N ALA A 331 2.11 -6.60 22.23
CA ALA A 331 2.41 -7.96 21.78
C ALA A 331 3.81 -8.06 21.17
N GLU A 332 4.40 -9.26 21.24
CA GLU A 332 5.68 -9.58 20.63
C GLU A 332 5.67 -11.02 20.10
N SER A 333 6.24 -11.25 18.92
CA SER A 333 6.35 -12.60 18.36
C SER A 333 7.30 -13.47 19.20
N ALA A 334 6.96 -14.74 19.33
CA ALA A 334 7.73 -15.70 20.14
C ALA A 334 9.17 -15.92 19.63
N SER A 335 9.39 -15.71 18.33
CA SER A 335 10.70 -15.84 17.67
C SER A 335 10.96 -14.66 16.74
N PRO A 336 12.22 -14.34 16.43
CA PRO A 336 12.56 -13.35 15.42
C PRO A 336 11.92 -13.68 14.08
N VAL A 337 11.48 -12.64 13.37
CA VAL A 337 10.83 -12.79 12.07
C VAL A 337 11.79 -12.57 10.90
N LEU A 338 12.97 -12.01 11.14
CA LEU A 338 13.98 -11.79 10.12
C LEU A 338 14.98 -12.93 10.06
N ALA A 339 15.41 -13.27 8.85
CA ALA A 339 16.55 -14.15 8.66
C ALA A 339 17.84 -13.50 9.21
N ALA A 340 18.76 -14.34 9.70
CA ALA A 340 20.02 -13.87 10.27
C ALA A 340 20.98 -13.27 9.23
N HIS A 341 20.73 -13.40 7.95
CA HIS A 341 21.66 -13.11 6.87
C HIS A 341 21.04 -12.26 5.76
N GLY A 342 21.83 -11.32 5.26
CA GLY A 342 21.58 -10.61 4.01
C GLY A 342 20.78 -9.34 4.16
N PHE A 343 20.39 -8.83 3.02
CA PHE A 343 19.59 -7.64 2.85
C PHE A 343 18.11 -8.02 3.05
N THR A 344 17.69 -8.16 4.30
CA THR A 344 16.32 -8.54 4.63
C THR A 344 15.51 -7.32 4.99
N SER A 345 14.26 -7.27 4.56
CA SER A 345 13.33 -6.22 4.93
C SER A 345 12.13 -6.82 5.65
N SER A 346 11.65 -6.12 6.65
CA SER A 346 10.38 -6.43 7.31
C SER A 346 9.25 -5.76 6.54
N LEU A 347 8.38 -6.55 5.95
CA LEU A 347 7.30 -6.07 5.11
C LEU A 347 5.97 -6.60 5.62
N VAL A 348 5.06 -5.71 5.98
CA VAL A 348 3.79 -6.10 6.59
C VAL A 348 2.58 -5.63 5.78
N ALA A 349 1.50 -6.40 5.87
CA ALA A 349 0.13 -5.98 5.63
C ALA A 349 -0.69 -6.35 6.86
N VAL A 350 -1.61 -5.48 7.25
CA VAL A 350 -2.49 -5.68 8.40
C VAL A 350 -3.92 -5.71 7.90
N ASP A 351 -4.69 -6.70 8.33
CA ASP A 351 -6.09 -6.83 7.95
C ASP A 351 -7.05 -6.12 8.92
N SER A 352 -8.33 -6.06 8.56
CA SER A 352 -9.36 -5.41 9.37
C SER A 352 -9.61 -6.07 10.74
N ARG A 353 -9.14 -7.30 10.93
CA ARG A 353 -9.18 -8.04 12.21
C ARG A 353 -7.94 -7.79 13.06
N GLY A 354 -6.95 -7.05 12.55
CA GLY A 354 -5.67 -6.79 13.23
C GLY A 354 -4.64 -7.92 13.07
N ARG A 355 -4.88 -8.90 12.19
CA ARG A 355 -3.88 -9.91 11.84
C ARG A 355 -2.78 -9.29 11.03
N VAL A 356 -1.55 -9.73 11.27
CA VAL A 356 -0.37 -9.21 10.58
C VAL A 356 0.19 -10.28 9.64
N PHE A 357 0.20 -9.99 8.35
CA PHE A 357 0.89 -10.78 7.34
C PHE A 357 2.27 -10.18 7.15
N HIS A 358 3.28 -10.95 7.49
CA HIS A 358 4.66 -10.51 7.49
C HIS A 358 5.47 -11.29 6.45
N ASN A 359 6.18 -10.56 5.62
CA ASN A 359 7.16 -11.10 4.70
C ASN A 359 8.56 -10.60 5.10
N ASN A 360 9.49 -11.52 5.27
CA ASN A 360 10.90 -11.19 5.49
C ASN A 360 11.67 -11.18 4.17
N SER A 361 11.25 -10.35 3.22
CA SER A 361 11.87 -10.26 1.91
C SER A 361 13.39 -10.22 1.97
N ASN A 362 14.00 -10.88 1.02
CA ASN A 362 15.42 -10.82 0.77
C ASN A 362 15.70 -10.25 -0.62
N GLY A 363 16.45 -9.17 -0.67
CA GLY A 363 16.85 -8.52 -1.92
C GLY A 363 17.93 -9.25 -2.73
N ALA A 364 18.47 -10.36 -2.25
CA ALA A 364 19.50 -11.14 -2.95
C ALA A 364 18.90 -12.46 -3.44
N GLY A 365 18.41 -12.50 -4.63
CA GLY A 365 17.79 -13.55 -5.45
C GLY A 365 17.80 -15.04 -5.07
N ASP A 366 18.62 -15.47 -4.13
CA ASP A 366 18.84 -16.89 -3.82
C ASP A 366 18.37 -17.31 -2.42
N VAL A 367 17.71 -16.42 -1.67
CA VAL A 367 17.30 -16.72 -0.30
C VAL A 367 15.80 -16.93 -0.19
N ILE A 368 15.46 -18.01 0.46
CA ILE A 368 14.08 -18.35 0.77
C ILE A 368 13.57 -17.38 1.84
N GLY A 369 12.58 -16.59 1.49
CA GLY A 369 11.83 -15.75 2.43
C GLY A 369 10.70 -16.53 3.08
N ASP A 370 10.25 -16.08 4.23
CA ASP A 370 9.05 -16.59 4.89
C ASP A 370 7.92 -15.58 4.79
N LEU A 371 6.77 -16.05 4.33
CA LEU A 371 5.50 -15.38 4.54
C LEU A 371 4.82 -16.00 5.77
N ARG A 372 4.45 -15.18 6.73
CA ARG A 372 3.84 -15.60 7.99
C ARG A 372 2.56 -14.82 8.25
N ALA A 373 1.58 -15.46 8.83
CA ALA A 373 0.43 -14.78 9.40
C ALA A 373 0.47 -14.88 10.92
N PHE A 374 0.18 -13.76 11.55
CA PHE A 374 0.11 -13.63 13.00
C PHE A 374 -1.28 -13.15 13.41
N SER A 375 -1.76 -13.68 14.53
CA SER A 375 -2.95 -13.15 15.21
C SER A 375 -2.72 -11.71 15.69
N PRO A 376 -3.77 -10.99 16.14
CA PRO A 376 -3.61 -9.66 16.76
C PRO A 376 -2.69 -9.64 18.00
N THR A 377 -2.45 -10.78 18.60
CA THR A 377 -1.53 -10.96 19.74
C THR A 377 -0.16 -11.48 19.35
N LEU A 378 0.14 -11.50 18.04
CA LEU A 378 1.39 -11.99 17.43
C LEU A 378 1.69 -13.48 17.72
N SER A 379 0.68 -14.31 17.94
CA SER A 379 0.81 -15.76 17.84
C SER A 379 0.87 -16.13 16.35
N GLU A 380 1.90 -16.87 15.93
CA GLU A 380 2.01 -17.34 14.55
C GLU A 380 0.89 -18.34 14.23
N GLU A 381 0.07 -18.03 13.24
CA GLU A 381 -1.07 -18.88 12.81
C GLU A 381 -0.65 -19.84 11.70
N TRP A 382 0.12 -19.36 10.75
CA TRP A 382 0.70 -20.17 9.69
C TRP A 382 1.96 -19.52 9.11
N ARG A 383 2.76 -20.35 8.44
CA ARG A 383 4.01 -19.97 7.76
C ARG A 383 4.18 -20.77 6.49
N ILE A 384 4.70 -20.12 5.47
CA ILE A 384 5.19 -20.77 4.24
C ILE A 384 6.51 -20.14 3.83
N SER A 385 7.36 -20.96 3.21
CA SER A 385 8.59 -20.47 2.58
C SER A 385 8.33 -20.19 1.11
N VAL A 386 8.72 -19.00 0.65
CA VAL A 386 8.57 -18.57 -0.74
C VAL A 386 9.89 -18.01 -1.23
N MET A 387 10.37 -18.54 -2.37
CA MET A 387 11.60 -18.03 -3.00
C MET A 387 11.41 -16.65 -3.59
N GLY A 388 12.44 -15.81 -3.46
CA GLY A 388 12.50 -14.54 -4.18
C GLY A 388 11.46 -13.52 -3.80
N MET A 389 10.98 -13.51 -2.57
CA MET A 389 10.07 -12.46 -2.11
C MET A 389 10.82 -11.16 -1.86
N ASN A 390 10.52 -10.14 -2.63
CA ASN A 390 11.22 -8.87 -2.57
C ASN A 390 10.38 -7.73 -1.97
N GLN A 391 9.06 -7.88 -1.83
CA GLN A 391 8.19 -6.75 -1.53
C GLN A 391 7.03 -7.08 -0.58
N SER A 392 6.37 -6.03 -0.11
CA SER A 392 5.22 -6.14 0.79
C SER A 392 4.12 -7.00 0.19
N PRO A 393 3.50 -7.87 0.98
CA PRO A 393 2.23 -8.45 0.58
C PRO A 393 1.17 -7.37 0.46
N ALA A 394 0.17 -7.58 -0.39
CA ALA A 394 -0.96 -6.68 -0.55
C ALA A 394 -2.27 -7.39 -0.24
N LEU A 395 -3.18 -6.70 0.41
CA LEU A 395 -4.53 -7.18 0.67
C LEU A 395 -5.51 -6.49 -0.28
N ALA A 396 -6.02 -7.23 -1.25
CA ALA A 396 -7.01 -6.74 -2.18
C ALA A 396 -8.39 -6.61 -1.53
N ALA A 397 -9.28 -5.82 -2.13
CA ALA A 397 -10.62 -5.55 -1.63
C ALA A 397 -11.51 -6.80 -1.41
N ASP A 398 -11.19 -7.92 -2.06
CA ASP A 398 -11.88 -9.21 -1.89
C ASP A 398 -11.27 -10.08 -0.77
N GLY A 399 -10.34 -9.56 0.02
CA GLY A 399 -9.63 -10.30 1.07
C GLY A 399 -8.48 -11.18 0.54
N SER A 400 -8.16 -11.10 -0.76
CA SER A 400 -7.00 -11.80 -1.31
C SER A 400 -5.71 -11.23 -0.78
N LEU A 401 -4.82 -12.10 -0.27
CA LEU A 401 -3.43 -11.78 0.00
C LEU A 401 -2.60 -12.10 -1.24
N LEU A 402 -2.03 -11.08 -1.84
CA LEU A 402 -1.22 -11.16 -3.04
C LEU A 402 0.26 -11.01 -2.67
N VAL A 403 1.06 -11.91 -3.19
CA VAL A 403 2.50 -11.93 -2.92
C VAL A 403 3.24 -12.06 -4.24
N THR A 404 4.18 -11.16 -4.47
CA THR A 404 5.04 -11.16 -5.65
C THR A 404 6.46 -11.50 -5.25
N GLY A 405 6.96 -12.61 -5.75
CA GLY A 405 8.36 -12.99 -5.69
C GLY A 405 9.02 -12.89 -7.07
N THR A 406 10.35 -12.98 -7.14
CA THR A 406 11.07 -12.97 -8.42
C THR A 406 10.71 -14.15 -9.31
N ASP A 407 10.48 -15.32 -8.72
CA ASP A 407 10.19 -16.55 -9.46
C ASP A 407 8.70 -16.85 -9.54
N VAL A 408 7.92 -16.43 -8.56
CA VAL A 408 6.52 -16.81 -8.43
C VAL A 408 5.65 -15.66 -7.94
N LEU A 409 4.40 -15.70 -8.39
CA LEU A 409 3.32 -14.88 -7.86
C LEU A 409 2.27 -15.80 -7.25
N HIS A 410 1.75 -15.42 -6.09
CA HIS A 410 0.74 -16.19 -5.38
C HIS A 410 -0.46 -15.34 -5.01
N ARG A 411 -1.62 -15.96 -5.03
CA ARG A 411 -2.81 -15.48 -4.37
C ARG A 411 -3.24 -16.47 -3.30
N TYR A 412 -3.29 -15.99 -2.08
CA TYR A 412 -3.92 -16.68 -0.96
C TYR A 412 -5.29 -16.07 -0.71
N TRP A 413 -6.28 -16.89 -0.61
CA TRP A 413 -7.65 -16.45 -0.39
C TRP A 413 -8.43 -17.54 0.32
N SER A 414 -9.09 -17.16 1.37
CA SER A 414 -10.11 -18.01 1.99
C SER A 414 -11.45 -17.59 1.41
N ALA A 415 -12.30 -18.57 1.10
CA ALA A 415 -13.68 -18.24 0.76
C ALA A 415 -14.21 -17.30 1.85
N PRO A 416 -14.97 -16.26 1.48
CA PRO A 416 -15.71 -15.50 2.48
C PRO A 416 -16.37 -16.48 3.42
N CYS A 417 -16.34 -16.20 4.71
CA CYS A 417 -16.85 -17.12 5.72
C CYS A 417 -18.17 -17.72 5.28
N ALA A 418 -18.22 -19.02 5.30
CA ALA A 418 -19.41 -19.71 4.88
C ALA A 418 -20.56 -19.26 5.78
N ASN A 419 -21.65 -18.84 5.18
CA ASN A 419 -22.92 -18.48 5.80
C ASN A 419 -23.02 -17.02 6.31
N ALA A 420 -23.60 -16.83 7.47
CA ALA A 420 -24.10 -15.57 7.99
C ALA A 420 -23.06 -14.74 8.75
N ASP A 421 -21.86 -15.26 8.99
CA ASP A 421 -20.71 -14.56 9.57
C ASP A 421 -20.01 -13.75 8.47
N LEU A 422 -20.49 -12.54 8.22
CA LEU A 422 -20.09 -11.73 7.07
C LEU A 422 -18.80 -10.94 7.29
N ASP A 423 -18.39 -10.72 8.54
CA ASP A 423 -17.12 -10.07 8.87
C ASP A 423 -16.03 -11.09 9.25
N CYS A 424 -16.37 -12.36 9.28
CA CYS A 424 -15.46 -13.47 9.55
C CYS A 424 -14.80 -13.41 10.94
N ASP A 425 -15.48 -12.88 11.93
CA ASP A 425 -14.98 -12.83 13.30
C ASP A 425 -15.26 -14.10 14.10
N GLY A 426 -15.97 -15.06 13.50
CA GLY A 426 -16.33 -16.35 14.09
C GLY A 426 -17.66 -16.33 14.86
N ALA A 427 -18.40 -15.21 14.84
CA ALA A 427 -19.69 -15.06 15.51
C ALA A 427 -20.69 -14.31 14.62
N VAL A 428 -21.87 -14.84 14.44
CA VAL A 428 -22.93 -14.13 13.71
C VAL A 428 -23.64 -13.18 14.67
N ASN A 429 -23.46 -11.87 14.47
CA ASN A 429 -23.90 -10.85 15.43
C ASN A 429 -24.36 -9.55 14.74
N GLY A 430 -24.46 -8.44 15.51
CA GLY A 430 -24.92 -7.15 15.01
C GLY A 430 -24.00 -6.50 13.94
N ARG A 431 -22.73 -6.93 13.84
CA ARG A 431 -21.81 -6.44 12.80
C ARG A 431 -22.17 -7.03 11.44
N ASP A 432 -22.45 -8.32 11.40
CA ASP A 432 -22.88 -9.02 10.18
C ASP A 432 -24.20 -8.48 9.67
N LEU A 433 -25.13 -8.23 10.60
CA LEU A 433 -26.38 -7.58 10.26
C LEU A 433 -26.14 -6.19 9.65
N GLY A 434 -25.20 -5.43 10.18
CA GLY A 434 -24.81 -4.14 9.62
C GLY A 434 -24.27 -4.24 8.19
N ILE A 435 -23.44 -5.24 7.91
CA ILE A 435 -22.88 -5.51 6.57
C ILE A 435 -24.01 -5.89 5.60
N LEU A 436 -24.90 -6.81 6.02
CA LEU A 436 -26.04 -7.24 5.20
C LEU A 436 -26.96 -6.07 4.85
N LEU A 437 -27.33 -5.25 5.84
CA LEU A 437 -28.19 -4.11 5.62
C LEU A 437 -27.52 -3.02 4.76
N GLY A 438 -26.22 -2.85 4.87
CA GLY A 438 -25.44 -1.93 4.05
C GLY A 438 -25.35 -2.34 2.58
N ALA A 439 -25.51 -3.63 2.30
CA ALA A 439 -25.47 -4.21 0.95
C ALA A 439 -26.88 -4.45 0.35
N TRP A 440 -27.95 -3.98 0.97
CA TRP A 440 -29.33 -4.29 0.61
C TRP A 440 -29.69 -3.86 -0.83
N GLY A 441 -30.18 -4.80 -1.62
CA GLY A 441 -30.61 -4.58 -3.00
C GLY A 441 -29.93 -5.51 -4.01
N PRO A 442 -30.07 -5.24 -5.32
CA PRO A 442 -29.43 -6.02 -6.36
C PRO A 442 -27.90 -5.97 -6.25
N CYS A 443 -27.26 -7.12 -6.40
CA CYS A 443 -25.80 -7.21 -6.39
C CYS A 443 -25.21 -6.54 -7.63
N ALA A 444 -24.40 -5.50 -7.43
CA ALA A 444 -23.72 -4.80 -8.54
C ALA A 444 -22.50 -5.56 -9.09
N GLY A 445 -22.16 -6.71 -8.49
CA GLY A 445 -21.00 -7.54 -8.87
C GLY A 445 -20.87 -8.76 -7.96
N SER A 446 -19.93 -9.65 -8.28
CA SER A 446 -19.61 -10.81 -7.45
C SER A 446 -18.17 -10.71 -6.94
N PRO A 447 -17.86 -10.95 -5.65
CA PRO A 447 -18.80 -11.36 -4.61
C PRO A 447 -19.66 -10.20 -4.08
N CYS A 448 -20.88 -10.52 -3.66
CA CYS A 448 -21.81 -9.59 -3.01
C CYS A 448 -21.88 -9.96 -1.53
N ALA A 449 -21.34 -9.14 -0.67
CA ALA A 449 -21.06 -9.47 0.73
C ALA A 449 -22.32 -9.83 1.57
N GLY A 450 -23.48 -9.37 1.20
CA GLY A 450 -24.73 -9.68 1.91
C GLY A 450 -25.61 -10.73 1.25
N ASP A 451 -25.25 -11.18 0.05
CA ASP A 451 -26.01 -12.20 -0.70
C ASP A 451 -25.61 -13.60 -0.22
N ILE A 452 -26.18 -14.00 0.92
CA ILE A 452 -25.85 -15.24 1.62
C ILE A 452 -26.36 -16.45 0.85
N ASN A 453 -27.55 -16.35 0.23
CA ASN A 453 -28.17 -17.42 -0.53
C ASN A 453 -27.71 -17.46 -2.00
N ARG A 454 -26.93 -16.45 -2.46
CA ARG A 454 -26.36 -16.33 -3.80
C ARG A 454 -27.38 -16.24 -4.92
N ASP A 455 -28.52 -15.60 -4.67
CA ASP A 455 -29.56 -15.40 -5.68
C ASP A 455 -29.37 -14.10 -6.50
N GLY A 456 -28.32 -13.33 -6.19
CA GLY A 456 -27.97 -12.07 -6.87
C GLY A 456 -28.62 -10.82 -6.27
N THR A 457 -29.29 -10.97 -5.11
CA THR A 457 -30.00 -9.86 -4.47
C THR A 457 -29.95 -9.98 -2.95
N VAL A 458 -29.39 -9.01 -2.25
CA VAL A 458 -29.44 -8.95 -0.79
C VAL A 458 -30.83 -8.50 -0.35
N ASN A 459 -31.55 -9.38 0.33
CA ASN A 459 -32.96 -9.16 0.69
C ASN A 459 -33.36 -9.88 1.99
N GLY A 460 -34.68 -9.99 2.24
CA GLY A 460 -35.23 -10.65 3.42
C GLY A 460 -34.91 -12.15 3.53
N SER A 461 -34.56 -12.81 2.43
CA SER A 461 -34.15 -14.22 2.45
C SER A 461 -32.78 -14.38 3.10
N ASP A 462 -31.82 -13.47 2.75
CA ASP A 462 -30.48 -13.43 3.34
C ASP A 462 -30.53 -13.06 4.81
N LEU A 463 -31.36 -12.08 5.15
CA LEU A 463 -31.62 -11.71 6.54
C LEU A 463 -32.17 -12.91 7.35
N GLY A 464 -33.04 -13.68 6.75
CA GLY A 464 -33.57 -14.91 7.38
C GLY A 464 -32.47 -15.95 7.66
N VAL A 465 -31.53 -16.13 6.74
CA VAL A 465 -30.36 -17.02 6.92
C VAL A 465 -29.44 -16.48 8.04
N LEU A 466 -29.17 -15.18 8.03
CA LEU A 466 -28.34 -14.55 9.06
C LEU A 466 -28.95 -14.69 10.46
N LEU A 467 -30.23 -14.39 10.60
CA LEU A 467 -30.91 -14.49 11.88
C LEU A 467 -31.06 -15.95 12.34
N GLY A 468 -31.13 -16.90 11.42
CA GLY A 468 -31.14 -18.33 11.73
C GLY A 468 -29.80 -18.87 12.26
N ALA A 469 -28.73 -18.15 12.02
CA ALA A 469 -27.36 -18.49 12.46
C ALA A 469 -26.87 -17.62 13.63
N TRP A 470 -27.73 -16.75 14.17
CA TRP A 470 -27.38 -15.80 15.21
C TRP A 470 -26.95 -16.48 16.51
N GLY A 471 -25.72 -16.11 17.04
CA GLY A 471 -25.18 -16.63 18.31
C GLY A 471 -23.71 -16.79 18.36
#